data_4b371e27aaab254678118beb2f86fb8b
#
_entry.id   4b371e27aaab254678118beb2f86fb8b
#
_cell.length_a   1.000
_cell.length_b   1.000
_cell.length_c   1.000
_cell.angle_alpha   90.00
_cell.angle_beta   90.00
_cell.angle_gamma   90.00
#
_symmetry.space_group_name_H-M   'P 1'
#
loop_
_entity.id
_entity.type
_entity.pdbx_description
1 polymer ?
#
loop_
_entity_poly.entity_id
_entity_poly.type
_entity_poly.pdbx_seq_one_letter_code
_entity_poly.pdbx_strand_id
1 'polypeptide(L)'
;MGAKIQTRIFELGDFTFDSGETLPGIVLAYETYGALAPDAGNAILLFHALTGSHHAHGYNDNLPEAGEFWQPENYEGWWDRMIGPGKPLDTEKYFIVCANFLGSCYGSSGPTSTAPDGRPWGSRFPLVTANDQARAQVRLLEGLGISRFNIVGPSVGGMLSLATAHMYPERVRSVIIIGASCSPPIEHKLSVFEQILAIELDPKYRAGLYPPADPPARGLALARIICHKLFVYQRGLEKRARKGVCDRRGMLEWYTPSRNTESYMLHQGTKFAKRFDANSYIRIVNMWAGFDLPTLAGVRSLDEAFACYARHGIPFSLFSIDTDCCFTPRGISHFYRRLVKNGVQAEYTKIHSLKGHDSFLLEPELYEKGICAYLP
;
A
#
# COMPACT_ATOMS: atom_id res chain seq x y z
N MET A 1 -9.09 -9.38 23.17
CA MET A 1 -9.09 -8.10 22.46
C MET A 1 -7.67 -7.58 22.46
N GLY A 2 -7.11 -7.23 21.31
CA GLY A 2 -5.77 -6.65 21.21
C GLY A 2 -5.67 -5.33 21.98
N ALA A 3 -4.45 -4.84 22.23
CA ALA A 3 -4.24 -3.54 22.81
C ALA A 3 -4.93 -2.46 21.96
N LYS A 4 -5.66 -1.54 22.59
CA LYS A 4 -6.30 -0.44 21.88
C LYS A 4 -5.23 0.53 21.41
N ILE A 5 -5.13 0.71 20.10
CA ILE A 5 -4.17 1.61 19.45
C ILE A 5 -4.88 2.91 19.10
N GLN A 6 -4.15 4.02 19.16
CA GLN A 6 -4.66 5.33 18.79
C GLN A 6 -3.91 5.88 17.58
N THR A 7 -4.64 6.23 16.55
CA THR A 7 -4.12 7.01 15.42
C THR A 7 -3.72 8.40 15.88
N ARG A 8 -2.59 8.88 15.33
CA ARG A 8 -2.08 10.23 15.53
C ARG A 8 -2.04 10.96 14.20
N ILE A 9 -2.11 12.27 14.26
CA ILE A 9 -1.99 13.16 13.10
C ILE A 9 -0.65 13.90 13.18
N PHE A 10 0.11 13.86 12.09
CA PHE A 10 1.33 14.64 11.92
C PHE A 10 1.09 15.75 10.91
N GLU A 11 1.34 16.97 11.30
CA GLU A 11 1.19 18.15 10.45
C GLU A 11 2.45 18.32 9.59
N LEU A 12 2.30 18.13 8.28
CA LEU A 12 3.33 18.43 7.29
C LEU A 12 3.38 19.95 6.98
N GLY A 13 2.28 20.68 7.26
CA GLY A 13 2.13 22.07 6.84
C GLY A 13 2.00 22.18 5.33
N ASP A 14 2.63 23.19 4.73
CA ASP A 14 2.66 23.33 3.29
C ASP A 14 3.48 22.21 2.64
N PHE A 15 2.89 21.59 1.63
CA PHE A 15 3.52 20.47 0.92
C PHE A 15 3.46 20.68 -0.59
N THR A 16 4.64 20.69 -1.21
CA THR A 16 4.78 20.79 -2.67
C THR A 16 4.89 19.40 -3.26
N PHE A 17 3.93 19.05 -4.12
CA PHE A 17 3.90 17.79 -4.85
C PHE A 17 4.87 17.80 -6.04
N ASP A 18 5.21 16.63 -6.57
CA ASP A 18 6.05 16.51 -7.78
C ASP A 18 5.43 17.19 -9.00
N SER A 19 4.10 17.37 -9.01
CA SER A 19 3.39 18.17 -10.03
C SER A 19 3.73 19.67 -10.00
N GLY A 20 4.39 20.16 -8.95
CA GLY A 20 4.67 21.56 -8.68
C GLY A 20 3.56 22.29 -7.91
N GLU A 21 2.42 21.64 -7.67
CA GLU A 21 1.33 22.21 -6.87
C GLU A 21 1.70 22.19 -5.39
N THR A 22 1.42 23.28 -4.68
CA THR A 22 1.58 23.38 -3.23
C THR A 22 0.23 23.48 -2.56
N LEU A 23 -0.06 22.56 -1.63
CA LEU A 23 -1.25 22.63 -0.80
C LEU A 23 -0.87 22.95 0.65
N PRO A 24 -1.63 23.84 1.32
CA PRO A 24 -1.43 24.16 2.73
C PRO A 24 -2.05 23.09 3.64
N GLY A 25 -1.53 22.98 4.86
CA GLY A 25 -2.16 22.22 5.93
C GLY A 25 -2.22 20.69 5.67
N ILE A 26 -1.27 20.16 4.93
CA ILE A 26 -1.20 18.71 4.65
C ILE A 26 -0.85 17.94 5.92
N VAL A 27 -1.56 16.83 6.16
CA VAL A 27 -1.37 15.97 7.32
C VAL A 27 -1.18 14.51 6.93
N LEU A 28 -0.50 13.76 7.81
CA LEU A 28 -0.43 12.29 7.76
C LEU A 28 -1.09 11.69 9.01
N ALA A 29 -2.00 10.76 8.82
CA ALA A 29 -2.44 9.83 9.86
C ALA A 29 -1.41 8.72 10.00
N TYR A 30 -1.00 8.41 11.23
CA TYR A 30 -0.01 7.38 11.50
C TYR A 30 -0.22 6.68 12.83
N GLU A 31 0.34 5.51 12.95
CA GLU A 31 0.44 4.77 14.21
C GLU A 31 1.89 4.34 14.45
N THR A 32 2.21 4.10 15.72
CA THR A 32 3.52 3.62 16.14
C THR A 32 3.37 2.42 17.07
N TYR A 33 4.27 1.46 16.95
CA TYR A 33 4.26 0.24 17.74
C TYR A 33 5.64 0.00 18.34
N GLY A 34 5.70 -0.34 19.64
CA GLY A 34 6.92 -0.48 20.39
C GLY A 34 7.44 0.83 20.99
N ALA A 35 8.66 0.83 21.46
CA ALA A 35 9.34 1.98 22.06
C ALA A 35 10.58 2.37 21.26
N LEU A 36 10.72 3.68 20.98
CA LEU A 36 11.91 4.21 20.32
C LEU A 36 13.11 4.15 21.29
N ALA A 37 14.18 3.54 20.85
CA ALA A 37 15.43 3.50 21.61
C ALA A 37 16.03 4.93 21.76
N PRO A 38 16.81 5.21 22.81
CA PRO A 38 17.39 6.54 23.04
C PRO A 38 18.25 7.06 21.89
N ASP A 39 18.90 6.15 21.14
CA ASP A 39 19.69 6.47 19.94
C ASP A 39 18.88 6.41 18.64
N ALA A 40 17.59 6.18 18.74
CA ALA A 40 16.68 5.94 17.62
C ALA A 40 17.16 4.85 16.64
N GLY A 41 18.00 3.92 17.11
CA GLY A 41 18.65 2.89 16.29
C GLY A 41 17.73 1.76 15.86
N ASN A 42 16.56 1.60 16.48
CA ASN A 42 15.63 0.50 16.30
C ASN A 42 14.39 0.82 15.44
N ALA A 43 14.43 1.92 14.68
CA ALA A 43 13.26 2.37 13.92
C ALA A 43 13.04 1.56 12.63
N ILE A 44 11.77 1.24 12.35
CA ILE A 44 11.29 0.63 11.10
C ILE A 44 10.21 1.53 10.51
N LEU A 45 10.38 1.95 9.26
CA LEU A 45 9.33 2.52 8.44
C LEU A 45 8.58 1.36 7.75
N LEU A 46 7.32 1.19 8.09
CA LEU A 46 6.44 0.20 7.48
C LEU A 46 5.51 0.87 6.46
N PHE A 47 5.65 0.53 5.20
CA PHE A 47 4.69 0.91 4.16
C PHE A 47 3.57 -0.13 4.07
N HIS A 48 2.33 0.30 3.99
CA HIS A 48 1.20 -0.60 3.75
C HIS A 48 1.02 -0.94 2.26
N ALA A 49 0.16 -1.92 1.93
CA ALA A 49 -0.19 -2.28 0.56
C ALA A 49 -1.21 -1.28 -0.04
N LEU A 50 -1.52 -1.43 -1.34
CA LEU A 50 -2.28 -0.49 -2.19
C LEU A 50 -3.49 0.17 -1.52
N THR A 51 -4.37 -0.61 -0.90
CA THR A 51 -5.61 -0.14 -0.24
C THR A 51 -5.63 -0.46 1.25
N GLY A 52 -4.44 -0.57 1.85
CA GLY A 52 -4.25 -0.67 3.29
C GLY A 52 -4.38 0.68 3.99
N SER A 53 -4.02 0.70 5.25
CA SER A 53 -4.00 1.89 6.11
C SER A 53 -2.77 1.87 7.02
N HIS A 54 -2.60 2.93 7.78
CA HIS A 54 -1.60 3.00 8.84
C HIS A 54 -1.85 2.02 10.00
N HIS A 55 -3.09 1.50 10.14
CA HIS A 55 -3.46 0.59 11.22
C HIS A 55 -2.97 -0.83 10.93
N ALA A 56 -1.72 -1.10 11.31
CA ALA A 56 -1.07 -2.38 11.02
C ALA A 56 -1.18 -3.40 12.16
N HIS A 57 -1.40 -2.97 13.41
CA HIS A 57 -1.45 -3.85 14.58
C HIS A 57 -2.45 -3.36 15.63
N GLY A 58 -3.04 -4.30 16.39
CA GLY A 58 -3.95 -4.03 17.48
C GLY A 58 -5.37 -3.78 17.02
N TYR A 59 -6.14 -3.08 17.86
CA TYR A 59 -7.56 -2.79 17.62
C TYR A 59 -7.82 -1.29 17.68
N ASN A 60 -8.48 -0.75 16.64
CA ASN A 60 -8.89 0.63 16.55
C ASN A 60 -10.28 0.73 15.90
N ASP A 61 -11.32 1.00 16.70
CA ASP A 61 -12.71 1.16 16.25
C ASP A 61 -13.11 2.62 16.05
N ASN A 62 -12.19 3.56 16.21
CA ASN A 62 -12.46 4.98 16.17
C ASN A 62 -11.38 5.76 15.39
N LEU A 63 -11.71 6.09 14.14
CA LEU A 63 -10.91 6.95 13.28
C LEU A 63 -11.82 8.04 12.66
N PRO A 64 -12.09 9.14 13.40
CA PRO A 64 -13.01 10.19 12.93
C PRO A 64 -12.59 10.81 11.59
N GLU A 65 -11.28 10.92 11.33
CA GLU A 65 -10.71 11.50 10.13
C GLU A 65 -11.02 10.68 8.86
N ALA A 66 -11.32 9.39 9.00
CA ALA A 66 -11.75 8.54 7.89
C ALA A 66 -13.28 8.49 7.72
N GLY A 67 -14.03 8.98 8.71
CA GLY A 67 -15.48 9.02 8.68
C GLY A 67 -16.10 7.64 8.38
N GLU A 68 -17.03 7.61 7.43
CA GLU A 68 -17.76 6.40 7.04
C GLU A 68 -16.89 5.32 6.36
N PHE A 69 -15.69 5.65 5.91
CA PHE A 69 -14.78 4.67 5.28
C PHE A 69 -14.11 3.74 6.30
N TRP A 70 -14.13 4.10 7.61
CA TRP A 70 -13.60 3.24 8.66
C TRP A 70 -14.64 2.20 9.08
N GLN A 71 -14.54 1.02 8.50
CA GLN A 71 -15.51 -0.06 8.65
C GLN A 71 -15.00 -1.15 9.61
N PRO A 72 -15.86 -2.00 10.20
CA PRO A 72 -15.46 -3.05 11.14
C PRO A 72 -14.33 -3.97 10.65
N GLU A 73 -14.20 -4.16 9.35
CA GLU A 73 -13.10 -4.93 8.75
C GLU A 73 -11.74 -4.26 8.83
N ASN A 74 -11.70 -2.95 9.18
CA ASN A 74 -10.48 -2.17 9.37
C ASN A 74 -10.09 -2.07 10.86
N TYR A 75 -10.93 -2.53 11.80
CA TYR A 75 -10.71 -2.34 13.23
C TYR A 75 -9.57 -3.20 13.79
N GLU A 76 -9.26 -4.33 13.16
CA GLU A 76 -8.10 -5.14 13.47
C GLU A 76 -6.96 -4.79 12.53
N GLY A 77 -5.75 -4.61 13.07
CA GLY A 77 -4.57 -4.28 12.30
C GLY A 77 -4.29 -5.32 11.21
N TRP A 78 -4.08 -4.86 9.96
CA TRP A 78 -3.93 -5.73 8.80
C TRP A 78 -2.72 -6.69 8.86
N TRP A 79 -1.76 -6.41 9.75
CA TRP A 79 -0.60 -7.26 10.03
C TRP A 79 -0.45 -7.61 11.52
N ASP A 80 -1.56 -7.67 12.24
CA ASP A 80 -1.56 -7.99 13.67
C ASP A 80 -0.78 -9.27 13.99
N ARG A 81 -0.80 -10.26 13.10
CA ARG A 81 -0.05 -11.51 13.25
C ARG A 81 1.46 -11.36 13.08
N MET A 82 1.93 -10.28 12.45
CA MET A 82 3.36 -9.99 12.22
C MET A 82 3.97 -9.06 13.26
N ILE A 83 3.15 -8.19 13.86
CA ILE A 83 3.60 -7.11 14.74
C ILE A 83 3.18 -7.42 16.18
N GLY A 84 4.09 -7.26 17.14
CA GLY A 84 3.81 -7.44 18.56
C GLY A 84 4.98 -8.09 19.31
N PRO A 85 4.87 -8.25 20.64
CA PRO A 85 5.91 -8.89 21.44
C PRO A 85 6.20 -10.32 20.95
N GLY A 86 7.48 -10.61 20.68
CA GLY A 86 7.95 -11.91 20.20
C GLY A 86 7.52 -12.30 18.79
N LYS A 87 6.83 -11.41 18.05
CA LYS A 87 6.47 -11.62 16.64
C LYS A 87 7.60 -11.20 15.70
N PRO A 88 7.53 -11.49 14.37
CA PRO A 88 8.59 -11.13 13.42
C PRO A 88 9.01 -9.66 13.43
N LEU A 89 8.04 -8.77 13.57
CA LEU A 89 8.25 -7.34 13.84
C LEU A 89 8.03 -7.11 15.34
N ASP A 90 9.03 -7.49 16.12
CA ASP A 90 8.97 -7.55 17.58
C ASP A 90 8.97 -6.16 18.21
N THR A 91 7.85 -5.79 18.81
CA THR A 91 7.67 -4.46 19.45
C THR A 91 8.45 -4.29 20.75
N GLU A 92 9.07 -5.34 21.29
CA GLU A 92 10.03 -5.23 22.38
C GLU A 92 11.41 -4.81 21.89
N LYS A 93 11.71 -4.99 20.61
CA LYS A 93 12.99 -4.65 19.97
C LYS A 93 12.89 -3.43 19.07
N TYR A 94 11.82 -3.33 18.28
CA TYR A 94 11.69 -2.34 17.23
C TYR A 94 10.64 -1.30 17.55
N PHE A 95 10.89 -0.08 17.09
CA PHE A 95 9.91 0.99 17.01
C PHE A 95 9.42 1.11 15.57
N ILE A 96 8.18 0.68 15.31
CA ILE A 96 7.60 0.60 13.98
C ILE A 96 6.71 1.81 13.78
N VAL A 97 6.90 2.53 12.67
CA VAL A 97 6.09 3.66 12.23
C VAL A 97 5.37 3.26 10.95
N CYS A 98 4.05 3.30 10.96
CA CYS A 98 3.21 3.09 9.78
C CYS A 98 2.33 4.32 9.55
N ALA A 99 2.48 4.97 8.38
CA ALA A 99 1.65 6.12 8.02
C ALA A 99 0.74 5.80 6.84
N ASN A 100 -0.47 6.35 6.88
CA ASN A 100 -1.40 6.26 5.76
C ASN A 100 -0.91 7.12 4.59
N PHE A 101 -1.06 6.64 3.36
CA PHE A 101 -0.58 7.34 2.18
C PHE A 101 -1.31 8.67 1.96
N LEU A 102 -0.57 9.68 1.51
CA LEU A 102 -1.17 10.88 0.91
C LEU A 102 -2.06 10.47 -0.26
N GLY A 103 -3.21 11.11 -0.37
CA GLY A 103 -4.19 10.76 -1.41
C GLY A 103 -5.11 9.59 -1.05
N SER A 104 -4.91 8.91 0.09
CA SER A 104 -5.82 7.88 0.62
C SER A 104 -6.97 8.51 1.42
N CYS A 105 -7.93 7.69 1.87
CA CYS A 105 -9.13 8.13 2.60
C CYS A 105 -9.14 7.75 4.10
N TYR A 106 -8.00 7.35 4.67
CA TYR A 106 -7.90 6.92 6.07
C TYR A 106 -7.13 7.94 6.94
N GLY A 107 -7.53 9.22 6.86
CA GLY A 107 -7.07 10.27 7.78
C GLY A 107 -5.87 11.09 7.32
N SER A 108 -5.03 10.61 6.39
CA SER A 108 -4.05 11.47 5.71
C SER A 108 -4.75 12.36 4.69
N SER A 109 -4.17 13.53 4.41
CA SER A 109 -4.70 14.44 3.38
C SER A 109 -4.87 13.75 2.04
N GLY A 110 -6.02 13.92 1.44
CA GLY A 110 -6.43 13.27 0.20
C GLY A 110 -7.69 13.90 -0.40
N PRO A 111 -8.27 13.27 -1.42
CA PRO A 111 -9.49 13.74 -2.07
C PRO A 111 -10.68 13.96 -1.12
N THR A 112 -10.77 13.21 -0.03
CA THR A 112 -11.84 13.34 0.98
C THR A 112 -11.61 14.49 1.97
N SER A 113 -10.39 15.02 2.06
CA SER A 113 -10.05 16.12 2.96
C SER A 113 -10.71 17.42 2.52
N THR A 114 -11.03 18.29 3.48
CA THR A 114 -11.65 19.59 3.23
C THR A 114 -10.63 20.55 2.62
N ALA A 115 -10.98 21.12 1.47
CA ALA A 115 -10.23 22.18 0.82
C ALA A 115 -10.53 23.56 1.46
N PRO A 116 -9.73 24.60 1.19
CA PRO A 116 -9.95 25.94 1.76
C PRO A 116 -11.33 26.56 1.45
N ASP A 117 -12.02 26.08 0.41
CA ASP A 117 -13.38 26.49 0.06
C ASP A 117 -14.48 25.76 0.87
N GLY A 118 -14.11 24.95 1.86
CA GLY A 118 -15.02 24.19 2.71
C GLY A 118 -15.60 22.92 2.08
N ARG A 119 -15.19 22.56 0.85
CA ARG A 119 -15.64 21.36 0.14
C ARG A 119 -14.54 20.30 0.14
N PRO A 120 -14.85 19.01 -0.06
CA PRO A 120 -13.83 18.00 -0.31
C PRO A 120 -12.98 18.38 -1.53
N TRP A 121 -11.69 18.07 -1.48
CA TRP A 121 -10.82 18.25 -2.64
C TRP A 121 -11.33 17.51 -3.88
N GLY A 122 -11.84 16.29 -3.72
CA GLY A 122 -12.31 15.44 -4.81
C GLY A 122 -11.22 15.26 -5.87
N SER A 123 -11.60 15.38 -7.15
CA SER A 123 -10.65 15.31 -8.27
C SER A 123 -9.65 16.49 -8.34
N ARG A 124 -9.83 17.53 -7.55
CA ARG A 124 -8.89 18.67 -7.44
C ARG A 124 -7.65 18.36 -6.61
N PHE A 125 -7.66 17.25 -5.82
CA PHE A 125 -6.46 16.84 -5.09
C PHE A 125 -5.35 16.49 -6.09
N PRO A 126 -4.08 16.92 -5.89
CA PRO A 126 -3.00 16.66 -6.82
C PRO A 126 -2.76 15.19 -7.10
N LEU A 127 -2.12 14.87 -8.20
CA LEU A 127 -1.53 13.54 -8.42
C LEU A 127 -0.41 13.34 -7.41
N VAL A 128 -0.38 12.15 -6.83
CA VAL A 128 0.63 11.77 -5.83
C VAL A 128 1.60 10.78 -6.46
N THR A 129 2.88 11.03 -6.30
CA THR A 129 3.94 10.12 -6.76
C THR A 129 4.53 9.31 -5.61
N ALA A 130 5.36 8.32 -5.93
CA ALA A 130 6.12 7.59 -4.92
C ALA A 130 7.13 8.50 -4.19
N ASN A 131 7.67 9.51 -4.88
CA ASN A 131 8.57 10.49 -4.28
C ASN A 131 7.83 11.40 -3.29
N ASP A 132 6.58 11.78 -3.59
CA ASP A 132 5.74 12.53 -2.65
C ASP A 132 5.51 11.72 -1.36
N GLN A 133 5.20 10.42 -1.48
CA GLN A 133 5.05 9.54 -0.33
C GLN A 133 6.35 9.44 0.48
N ALA A 134 7.49 9.26 -0.20
CA ALA A 134 8.79 9.18 0.46
C ALA A 134 9.11 10.47 1.24
N ARG A 135 8.93 11.64 0.62
CA ARG A 135 9.15 12.93 1.28
C ARG A 135 8.25 13.13 2.49
N ALA A 136 6.96 12.83 2.34
CA ALA A 136 6.00 13.00 3.42
C ALA A 136 6.32 12.10 4.62
N GLN A 137 6.61 10.83 4.36
CA GLN A 137 6.88 9.88 5.46
C GLN A 137 8.26 10.07 6.09
N VAL A 138 9.26 10.52 5.32
CA VAL A 138 10.56 10.88 5.89
C VAL A 138 10.46 12.13 6.77
N ARG A 139 9.65 13.15 6.39
CA ARG A 139 9.36 14.30 7.26
C ARG A 139 8.67 13.89 8.56
N LEU A 140 7.75 12.91 8.53
CA LEU A 140 7.18 12.32 9.74
C LEU A 140 8.26 11.70 10.62
N LEU A 141 9.17 10.89 10.07
CA LEU A 141 10.27 10.29 10.83
C LEU A 141 11.17 11.34 11.45
N GLU A 142 11.47 12.44 10.74
CA GLU A 142 12.21 13.59 11.27
C GLU A 142 11.50 14.23 12.46
N GLY A 143 10.21 14.45 12.35
CA GLY A 143 9.38 14.96 13.45
C GLY A 143 9.34 14.05 14.67
N LEU A 144 9.56 12.74 14.49
CA LEU A 144 9.70 11.77 15.57
C LEU A 144 11.14 11.62 16.09
N GLY A 145 12.10 12.41 15.57
CA GLY A 145 13.52 12.35 15.98
C GLY A 145 14.29 11.17 15.38
N ILE A 146 13.76 10.52 14.33
CA ILE A 146 14.36 9.34 13.71
C ILE A 146 15.21 9.78 12.52
N SER A 147 16.52 9.64 12.64
CA SER A 147 17.49 9.99 11.59
C SER A 147 17.79 8.83 10.63
N ARG A 148 17.83 7.59 11.13
CA ARG A 148 18.11 6.38 10.34
C ARG A 148 17.12 5.27 10.69
N PHE A 149 16.70 4.51 9.68
CA PHE A 149 15.63 3.53 9.81
C PHE A 149 15.80 2.35 8.86
N ASN A 150 15.18 1.21 9.21
CA ASN A 150 14.96 0.09 8.30
C ASN A 150 13.61 0.30 7.59
N ILE A 151 13.44 -0.30 6.42
CA ILE A 151 12.19 -0.21 5.67
C ILE A 151 11.61 -1.61 5.44
N VAL A 152 10.31 -1.75 5.66
CA VAL A 152 9.56 -2.95 5.31
C VAL A 152 8.38 -2.54 4.44
N GLY A 153 8.25 -3.13 3.24
CA GLY A 153 7.18 -2.79 2.31
C GLY A 153 6.66 -3.99 1.52
N PRO A 154 5.40 -4.42 1.74
CA PRO A 154 4.73 -5.36 0.85
C PRO A 154 4.08 -4.64 -0.34
N SER A 155 4.09 -5.28 -1.53
CA SER A 155 3.42 -4.81 -2.73
C SER A 155 3.83 -3.37 -3.12
N VAL A 156 2.88 -2.44 -3.31
CA VAL A 156 3.18 -1.03 -3.57
C VAL A 156 4.09 -0.43 -2.50
N GLY A 157 3.97 -0.88 -1.25
CA GLY A 157 4.89 -0.49 -0.17
C GLY A 157 6.34 -0.84 -0.47
N GLY A 158 6.60 -1.95 -1.15
CA GLY A 158 7.94 -2.32 -1.63
C GLY A 158 8.48 -1.38 -2.71
N MET A 159 7.60 -0.86 -3.58
CA MET A 159 7.97 0.17 -4.55
C MET A 159 8.31 1.50 -3.87
N LEU A 160 7.51 1.90 -2.88
CA LEU A 160 7.79 3.09 -2.07
C LEU A 160 9.10 2.94 -1.28
N SER A 161 9.42 1.71 -0.83
CA SER A 161 10.69 1.39 -0.19
C SER A 161 11.88 1.66 -1.12
N LEU A 162 11.77 1.28 -2.40
CA LEU A 162 12.80 1.57 -3.41
C LEU A 162 12.97 3.07 -3.63
N ALA A 163 11.88 3.82 -3.81
CA ALA A 163 11.94 5.27 -3.98
C ALA A 163 12.57 5.94 -2.76
N THR A 164 12.15 5.56 -1.55
CA THR A 164 12.68 6.11 -0.29
C THR A 164 14.17 5.82 -0.12
N ALA A 165 14.61 4.58 -0.40
CA ALA A 165 16.01 4.20 -0.33
C ALA A 165 16.89 4.93 -1.36
N HIS A 166 16.30 5.29 -2.53
CA HIS A 166 17.02 6.09 -3.52
C HIS A 166 17.13 7.56 -3.13
N MET A 167 16.06 8.15 -2.62
CA MET A 167 16.02 9.57 -2.25
C MET A 167 16.81 9.88 -0.97
N TYR A 168 16.88 8.92 -0.04
CA TYR A 168 17.49 9.11 1.28
C TYR A 168 18.46 7.97 1.64
N PRO A 169 19.43 7.66 0.77
CA PRO A 169 20.24 6.45 0.90
C PRO A 169 21.09 6.42 2.17
N GLU A 170 21.54 7.58 2.67
CA GLU A 170 22.31 7.70 3.91
C GLU A 170 21.49 7.44 5.18
N ARG A 171 20.16 7.49 5.06
CA ARG A 171 19.22 7.30 6.19
C ARG A 171 18.71 5.86 6.28
N VAL A 172 18.78 5.10 5.19
CA VAL A 172 18.24 3.74 5.12
C VAL A 172 19.29 2.72 5.53
N ARG A 173 18.95 1.90 6.53
CA ARG A 173 19.83 0.82 7.05
C ARG A 173 19.66 -0.47 6.26
N SER A 174 18.43 -0.84 5.98
CA SER A 174 18.08 -2.07 5.24
C SER A 174 16.69 -1.95 4.62
N VAL A 175 16.41 -2.77 3.60
CA VAL A 175 15.12 -2.79 2.90
C VAL A 175 14.61 -4.21 2.77
N ILE A 176 13.39 -4.47 3.25
CA ILE A 176 12.65 -5.71 3.07
C ILE A 176 11.49 -5.45 2.10
N ILE A 177 11.47 -6.18 1.00
CA ILE A 177 10.45 -6.08 -0.06
C ILE A 177 9.71 -7.41 -0.21
N ILE A 178 8.39 -7.38 -0.14
CA ILE A 178 7.55 -8.56 -0.33
C ILE A 178 6.65 -8.35 -1.55
N GLY A 179 6.80 -9.18 -2.58
CA GLY A 179 5.90 -9.16 -3.73
C GLY A 179 5.88 -7.82 -4.47
N ALA A 180 7.05 -7.24 -4.78
CA ALA A 180 7.16 -6.00 -5.54
C ALA A 180 8.36 -5.98 -6.49
N SER A 181 8.36 -5.03 -7.42
CA SER A 181 9.40 -4.85 -8.42
C SER A 181 9.66 -3.36 -8.71
N CYS A 182 10.64 -3.07 -9.57
CA CYS A 182 11.06 -1.71 -9.92
C CYS A 182 10.11 -0.98 -10.87
N SER A 183 9.11 -1.65 -11.40
CA SER A 183 8.06 -1.11 -12.27
C SER A 183 6.93 -2.14 -12.34
N PRO A 184 5.64 -1.74 -12.38
CA PRO A 184 4.55 -2.66 -12.68
C PRO A 184 4.65 -3.20 -14.11
N PRO A 185 4.31 -4.47 -14.34
CA PRO A 185 4.17 -5.02 -15.69
C PRO A 185 3.13 -4.24 -16.52
N ILE A 186 3.24 -4.31 -17.85
CA ILE A 186 2.31 -3.60 -18.75
C ILE A 186 0.86 -4.02 -18.54
N GLU A 187 0.62 -5.30 -18.26
CA GLU A 187 -0.71 -5.84 -17.98
C GLU A 187 -1.37 -5.15 -16.79
N HIS A 188 -0.58 -4.77 -15.78
CA HIS A 188 -1.09 -4.04 -14.62
C HIS A 188 -1.40 -2.58 -14.96
N LYS A 189 -0.56 -1.93 -15.77
CA LYS A 189 -0.82 -0.57 -16.24
C LYS A 189 -2.12 -0.49 -17.03
N LEU A 190 -2.36 -1.47 -17.91
CA LEU A 190 -3.62 -1.60 -18.65
C LEU A 190 -4.79 -1.90 -17.71
N SER A 191 -4.62 -2.80 -16.76
CA SER A 191 -5.65 -3.10 -15.75
C SER A 191 -5.99 -1.88 -14.88
N VAL A 192 -5.02 -1.05 -14.53
CA VAL A 192 -5.28 0.22 -13.81
C VAL A 192 -6.09 1.19 -14.68
N PHE A 193 -5.78 1.29 -15.96
CA PHE A 193 -6.57 2.10 -16.90
C PHE A 193 -8.04 1.60 -16.95
N GLU A 194 -8.26 0.28 -17.04
CA GLU A 194 -9.61 -0.32 -16.99
C GLU A 194 -10.34 0.02 -15.68
N GLN A 195 -9.64 0.03 -14.56
CA GLN A 195 -10.20 0.37 -13.25
C GLN A 195 -10.61 1.83 -13.16
N ILE A 196 -9.77 2.74 -13.65
CA ILE A 196 -10.06 4.18 -13.70
C ILE A 196 -11.27 4.41 -14.63
N LEU A 197 -11.27 3.80 -15.81
CA LEU A 197 -12.36 3.89 -16.76
C LEU A 197 -13.68 3.39 -16.16
N ALA A 198 -13.66 2.29 -15.40
CA ALA A 198 -14.85 1.76 -14.72
C ALA A 198 -15.44 2.76 -13.73
N ILE A 199 -14.61 3.52 -13.02
CA ILE A 199 -15.07 4.57 -12.10
C ILE A 199 -15.59 5.78 -12.88
N GLU A 200 -14.89 6.24 -13.91
CA GLU A 200 -15.29 7.42 -14.69
C GLU A 200 -16.59 7.20 -15.50
N LEU A 201 -16.87 5.97 -15.91
CA LEU A 201 -18.11 5.62 -16.59
C LEU A 201 -19.31 5.50 -15.64
N ASP A 202 -19.12 5.51 -14.33
CA ASP A 202 -20.24 5.58 -13.37
C ASP A 202 -20.89 6.98 -13.46
N PRO A 203 -22.19 7.09 -13.77
CA PRO A 203 -22.86 8.40 -13.87
C PRO A 203 -22.77 9.25 -12.60
N LYS A 204 -22.55 8.62 -11.46
CA LYS A 204 -22.40 9.31 -10.17
C LYS A 204 -21.00 9.86 -9.94
N TYR A 205 -20.02 9.54 -10.78
CA TYR A 205 -18.64 10.04 -10.62
C TYR A 205 -18.53 11.56 -10.84
N ARG A 206 -19.28 12.13 -11.77
CA ARG A 206 -19.41 13.57 -11.98
C ARG A 206 -18.04 14.29 -12.05
N ALA A 207 -17.13 13.75 -12.85
CA ALA A 207 -15.75 14.23 -12.96
C ALA A 207 -15.00 14.32 -11.59
N GLY A 208 -15.36 13.45 -10.65
CA GLY A 208 -14.77 13.38 -9.31
C GLY A 208 -15.27 14.44 -8.32
N LEU A 209 -16.36 15.15 -8.67
CA LEU A 209 -17.02 16.13 -7.80
C LEU A 209 -18.37 15.64 -7.29
N TYR A 210 -18.45 14.36 -6.94
CA TYR A 210 -19.65 13.76 -6.37
C TYR A 210 -19.83 14.12 -4.89
N PRO A 211 -21.09 14.24 -4.41
CA PRO A 211 -21.35 14.44 -3.00
C PRO A 211 -21.02 13.16 -2.20
N PRO A 212 -20.47 13.26 -0.98
CA PRO A 212 -20.18 12.09 -0.15
C PRO A 212 -21.34 11.12 0.01
N ALA A 213 -22.57 11.63 0.11
CA ALA A 213 -23.78 10.80 0.28
C ALA A 213 -24.20 10.04 -1.02
N ASP A 214 -23.60 10.34 -2.18
CA ASP A 214 -23.98 9.70 -3.45
C ASP A 214 -22.71 9.37 -4.29
N PRO A 215 -21.80 8.51 -3.78
CA PRO A 215 -20.54 8.18 -4.44
C PRO A 215 -20.74 7.25 -5.64
N PRO A 216 -19.77 7.14 -6.57
CA PRO A 216 -19.78 6.23 -7.71
C PRO A 216 -19.48 4.79 -7.27
N ALA A 217 -20.34 4.22 -6.43
CA ALA A 217 -20.10 2.94 -5.77
C ALA A 217 -20.08 1.76 -6.75
N ARG A 218 -20.85 1.83 -7.87
CA ARG A 218 -20.88 0.77 -8.90
C ARG A 218 -19.56 0.74 -9.67
N GLY A 219 -19.06 1.91 -10.06
CA GLY A 219 -17.78 2.05 -10.76
C GLY A 219 -16.62 1.59 -9.89
N LEU A 220 -16.57 2.02 -8.62
CA LEU A 220 -15.54 1.61 -7.67
C LEU A 220 -15.59 0.11 -7.37
N ALA A 221 -16.80 -0.47 -7.25
CA ALA A 221 -16.95 -1.91 -7.05
C ALA A 221 -16.45 -2.69 -8.28
N LEU A 222 -16.73 -2.24 -9.50
CA LEU A 222 -16.20 -2.85 -10.72
C LEU A 222 -14.67 -2.72 -10.80
N ALA A 223 -14.12 -1.55 -10.50
CA ALA A 223 -12.67 -1.34 -10.41
C ALA A 223 -12.02 -2.34 -9.44
N ARG A 224 -12.62 -2.55 -8.26
CA ARG A 224 -12.13 -3.56 -7.31
C ARG A 224 -12.22 -4.99 -7.85
N ILE A 225 -13.27 -5.34 -8.55
CA ILE A 225 -13.42 -6.66 -9.20
C ILE A 225 -12.30 -6.88 -10.22
N ILE A 226 -11.98 -5.87 -11.04
CA ILE A 226 -10.89 -5.92 -12.01
C ILE A 226 -9.55 -6.14 -11.30
N CYS A 227 -9.27 -5.33 -10.29
CA CYS A 227 -8.02 -5.39 -9.52
C CYS A 227 -7.86 -6.71 -8.75
N HIS A 228 -8.93 -7.20 -8.13
CA HIS A 228 -8.89 -8.38 -7.26
C HIS A 228 -8.39 -9.65 -7.97
N LYS A 229 -8.60 -9.75 -9.28
CA LYS A 229 -8.09 -10.88 -10.10
C LYS A 229 -6.56 -10.98 -10.09
N LEU A 230 -5.86 -9.87 -9.88
CA LEU A 230 -4.40 -9.82 -9.83
C LEU A 230 -3.85 -10.32 -8.48
N PHE A 231 -4.64 -10.22 -7.41
CA PHE A 231 -4.17 -10.50 -6.05
C PHE A 231 -4.39 -11.95 -5.63
N VAL A 232 -5.37 -12.62 -6.21
CA VAL A 232 -5.74 -13.98 -5.81
C VAL A 232 -5.22 -15.02 -6.80
N TYR A 233 -4.76 -16.15 -6.27
CA TYR A 233 -4.47 -17.31 -7.10
C TYR A 233 -5.77 -17.91 -7.65
N GLN A 234 -5.95 -17.88 -8.97
CA GLN A 234 -7.22 -18.22 -9.64
C GLN A 234 -7.72 -19.64 -9.31
N ARG A 235 -6.83 -20.64 -9.30
CA ARG A 235 -7.19 -22.01 -8.87
C ARG A 235 -7.63 -22.08 -7.40
N GLY A 236 -7.11 -21.18 -6.55
CA GLY A 236 -7.56 -21.03 -5.17
C GLY A 236 -8.93 -20.36 -5.06
N LEU A 237 -9.28 -19.51 -6.03
CA LEU A 237 -10.55 -18.80 -6.07
C LEU A 237 -11.75 -19.77 -6.19
N GLU A 238 -11.67 -20.78 -7.03
CA GLU A 238 -12.72 -21.80 -7.16
C GLU A 238 -12.99 -22.50 -5.82
N LYS A 239 -11.93 -22.77 -5.02
CA LYS A 239 -12.09 -23.40 -3.69
C LYS A 239 -12.71 -22.43 -2.69
N ARG A 240 -12.38 -21.14 -2.74
CA ARG A 240 -12.91 -20.12 -1.82
C ARG A 240 -14.37 -19.79 -2.11
N ALA A 241 -14.76 -19.76 -3.37
CA ALA A 241 -16.10 -19.40 -3.83
C ALA A 241 -17.14 -20.54 -3.70
N ARG A 242 -16.85 -21.63 -3.02
CA ARG A 242 -17.74 -22.81 -2.93
C ARG A 242 -19.00 -22.62 -2.08
N LYS A 243 -19.10 -21.56 -1.30
CA LYS A 243 -20.32 -21.26 -0.52
C LYS A 243 -21.27 -20.42 -1.39
N GLY A 244 -22.25 -21.12 -1.98
CA GLY A 244 -23.16 -20.57 -2.95
C GLY A 244 -24.02 -19.45 -2.42
N VAL A 245 -23.63 -18.21 -2.77
CA VAL A 245 -24.48 -17.03 -2.63
C VAL A 245 -24.51 -16.36 -4.01
N CYS A 246 -25.59 -16.57 -4.75
CA CYS A 246 -25.85 -15.79 -5.95
C CYS A 246 -26.60 -14.53 -5.52
N ASP A 247 -25.95 -13.37 -5.62
CA ASP A 247 -26.52 -12.10 -5.23
C ASP A 247 -26.10 -11.02 -6.23
N ARG A 248 -27.08 -10.28 -6.74
CA ARG A 248 -26.85 -9.15 -7.67
C ARG A 248 -26.27 -7.92 -6.96
N ARG A 249 -26.52 -7.78 -5.66
CA ARG A 249 -26.10 -6.67 -4.80
C ARG A 249 -26.32 -5.27 -5.38
N GLY A 250 -27.38 -5.11 -6.19
CA GLY A 250 -27.70 -3.84 -6.85
C GLY A 250 -26.75 -3.40 -7.96
N MET A 251 -25.75 -4.22 -8.31
CA MET A 251 -24.80 -3.90 -9.39
C MET A 251 -25.30 -4.32 -10.77
N LEU A 252 -26.13 -5.36 -10.83
CA LEU A 252 -26.64 -5.96 -12.06
C LEU A 252 -28.15 -5.75 -12.16
N GLU A 253 -28.60 -5.32 -13.34
CA GLU A 253 -30.04 -5.07 -13.59
C GLU A 253 -30.74 -6.28 -14.17
N TRP A 254 -30.10 -6.93 -15.12
CA TRP A 254 -30.67 -8.04 -15.89
C TRP A 254 -29.96 -9.38 -15.59
N TYR A 255 -28.64 -9.44 -15.70
CA TYR A 255 -27.89 -10.68 -15.53
C TYR A 255 -27.99 -11.22 -14.11
N THR A 256 -28.26 -12.51 -13.98
CA THR A 256 -28.26 -13.19 -12.68
C THR A 256 -27.02 -14.08 -12.57
N PRO A 257 -26.11 -13.82 -11.63
CA PRO A 257 -24.95 -14.68 -11.42
C PRO A 257 -25.37 -16.12 -11.19
N SER A 258 -24.78 -17.04 -11.93
CA SER A 258 -25.05 -18.48 -11.83
C SER A 258 -23.88 -19.27 -11.22
N ARG A 259 -22.71 -18.60 -11.07
CA ARG A 259 -21.50 -19.22 -10.52
C ARG A 259 -21.13 -18.58 -9.20
N ASN A 260 -20.63 -19.41 -8.28
CA ASN A 260 -20.17 -18.95 -6.98
C ASN A 260 -19.03 -17.91 -7.07
N THR A 261 -18.16 -18.02 -8.08
CA THR A 261 -17.09 -17.07 -8.35
C THR A 261 -17.61 -15.69 -8.72
N GLU A 262 -18.70 -15.61 -9.49
CA GLU A 262 -19.34 -14.34 -9.85
C GLU A 262 -19.90 -13.64 -8.61
N SER A 263 -20.63 -14.40 -7.77
CA SER A 263 -21.17 -13.91 -6.51
C SER A 263 -20.07 -13.45 -5.55
N TYR A 264 -18.98 -14.22 -5.45
CA TYR A 264 -17.82 -13.85 -4.65
C TYR A 264 -17.20 -12.52 -5.11
N MET A 265 -17.01 -12.33 -6.42
CA MET A 265 -16.43 -11.10 -6.97
C MET A 265 -17.35 -9.89 -6.75
N LEU A 266 -18.67 -10.05 -6.91
CA LEU A 266 -19.65 -9.00 -6.59
C LEU A 266 -19.58 -8.63 -5.11
N HIS A 267 -19.47 -9.62 -4.21
CA HIS A 267 -19.32 -9.38 -2.78
C HIS A 267 -18.05 -8.57 -2.49
N GLN A 268 -16.90 -8.96 -3.04
CA GLN A 268 -15.62 -8.26 -2.83
C GLN A 268 -15.67 -6.80 -3.35
N GLY A 269 -16.26 -6.60 -4.54
CA GLY A 269 -16.42 -5.26 -5.09
C GLY A 269 -17.33 -4.37 -4.22
N THR A 270 -18.51 -4.86 -3.88
CA THR A 270 -19.50 -4.10 -3.08
C THR A 270 -18.98 -3.81 -1.67
N LYS A 271 -18.31 -4.78 -1.05
CA LYS A 271 -17.69 -4.62 0.26
C LYS A 271 -16.62 -3.52 0.23
N PHE A 272 -15.77 -3.52 -0.80
CA PHE A 272 -14.72 -2.53 -0.97
C PHE A 272 -15.27 -1.11 -1.17
N ALA A 273 -16.31 -0.95 -2.00
CA ALA A 273 -16.92 0.35 -2.28
C ALA A 273 -17.56 1.03 -1.05
N LYS A 274 -17.77 0.29 0.05
CA LYS A 274 -18.25 0.86 1.33
C LYS A 274 -17.12 1.42 2.18
N ARG A 275 -15.89 0.95 1.99
CA ARG A 275 -14.76 1.30 2.86
C ARG A 275 -13.69 2.13 2.17
N PHE A 276 -13.87 2.53 0.92
CA PHE A 276 -12.87 3.30 0.19
C PHE A 276 -13.51 4.37 -0.68
N ASP A 277 -12.85 5.52 -0.81
CA ASP A 277 -13.28 6.61 -1.68
C ASP A 277 -12.78 6.41 -3.12
N ALA A 278 -13.62 6.76 -4.11
CA ALA A 278 -13.29 6.53 -5.51
C ALA A 278 -12.16 7.42 -6.03
N ASN A 279 -12.13 8.71 -5.65
CA ASN A 279 -11.03 9.61 -6.04
C ASN A 279 -9.72 9.18 -5.38
N SER A 280 -9.77 8.80 -4.09
CA SER A 280 -8.60 8.28 -3.38
C SER A 280 -8.09 6.99 -4.03
N TYR A 281 -9.00 6.11 -4.48
CA TYR A 281 -8.62 4.92 -5.22
C TYR A 281 -7.87 5.28 -6.51
N ILE A 282 -8.40 6.22 -7.31
CA ILE A 282 -7.74 6.68 -8.54
C ILE A 282 -6.35 7.24 -8.24
N ARG A 283 -6.18 8.05 -7.18
CA ARG A 283 -4.86 8.59 -6.80
C ARG A 283 -3.85 7.49 -6.51
N ILE A 284 -4.24 6.49 -5.71
CA ILE A 284 -3.34 5.41 -5.28
C ILE A 284 -3.01 4.43 -6.42
N VAL A 285 -3.99 4.04 -7.25
CA VAL A 285 -3.72 3.15 -8.39
C VAL A 285 -2.92 3.85 -9.49
N ASN A 286 -3.12 5.17 -9.67
CA ASN A 286 -2.34 5.95 -10.63
C ASN A 286 -0.88 6.09 -10.18
N MET A 287 -0.61 6.35 -8.89
CA MET A 287 0.72 6.29 -8.30
C MET A 287 1.38 4.91 -8.55
N TRP A 288 0.64 3.82 -8.33
CA TRP A 288 1.13 2.47 -8.57
C TRP A 288 1.48 2.24 -10.05
N ALA A 289 0.57 2.55 -10.98
CA ALA A 289 0.80 2.36 -12.41
C ALA A 289 1.92 3.24 -12.96
N GLY A 290 2.05 4.45 -12.42
CA GLY A 290 3.09 5.43 -12.80
C GLY A 290 4.47 5.14 -12.20
N PHE A 291 4.60 4.15 -11.32
CA PHE A 291 5.88 3.82 -10.71
C PHE A 291 6.86 3.27 -11.75
N ASP A 292 7.99 3.93 -11.90
CA ASP A 292 9.14 3.49 -12.68
C ASP A 292 10.41 4.01 -12.00
N LEU A 293 11.18 3.11 -11.39
CA LEU A 293 12.29 3.51 -10.53
C LEU A 293 13.32 4.41 -11.23
N PRO A 294 13.80 4.11 -12.46
CA PRO A 294 14.73 5.00 -13.15
C PRO A 294 14.18 6.41 -13.36
N THR A 295 12.94 6.51 -13.80
CA THR A 295 12.26 7.81 -14.03
C THR A 295 12.13 8.61 -12.75
N LEU A 296 11.65 7.99 -11.66
CA LEU A 296 11.49 8.63 -10.36
C LEU A 296 12.82 9.02 -9.72
N ALA A 297 13.86 8.22 -9.97
CA ALA A 297 15.22 8.47 -9.51
C ALA A 297 15.98 9.52 -10.36
N GLY A 298 15.45 9.95 -11.48
CA GLY A 298 16.14 10.86 -12.41
C GLY A 298 17.38 10.25 -13.06
N VAL A 299 17.42 8.91 -13.21
CA VAL A 299 18.55 8.19 -13.78
C VAL A 299 18.16 7.48 -15.08
N ARG A 300 19.16 7.11 -15.91
CA ARG A 300 18.90 6.53 -17.23
C ARG A 300 18.56 5.04 -17.22
N SER A 301 18.88 4.35 -16.12
CA SER A 301 18.71 2.90 -16.04
C SER A 301 18.55 2.40 -14.61
N LEU A 302 18.01 1.17 -14.48
CA LEU A 302 17.98 0.48 -13.18
C LEU A 302 19.38 0.22 -12.63
N ASP A 303 20.40 0.04 -13.49
CA ASP A 303 21.77 -0.21 -13.03
C ASP A 303 22.35 1.05 -12.36
N GLU A 304 22.03 2.25 -12.86
CA GLU A 304 22.40 3.51 -12.19
C GLU A 304 21.69 3.67 -10.84
N ALA A 305 20.39 3.34 -10.77
CA ALA A 305 19.66 3.36 -9.51
C ALA A 305 20.26 2.39 -8.48
N PHE A 306 20.59 1.17 -8.89
CA PHE A 306 21.17 0.16 -8.01
C PHE A 306 22.62 0.47 -7.58
N ALA A 307 23.39 1.14 -8.44
CA ALA A 307 24.70 1.65 -8.06
C ALA A 307 24.63 2.67 -6.89
N CYS A 308 23.53 3.40 -6.75
CA CYS A 308 23.28 4.23 -5.58
C CYS A 308 23.18 3.39 -4.31
N TYR A 309 22.38 2.32 -4.31
CA TYR A 309 22.21 1.43 -3.16
C TYR A 309 23.53 0.74 -2.78
N ALA A 310 24.30 0.28 -3.78
CA ALA A 310 25.59 -0.36 -3.56
C ALA A 310 26.61 0.61 -2.90
N ARG A 311 26.70 1.84 -3.40
CA ARG A 311 27.62 2.87 -2.84
C ARG A 311 27.31 3.19 -1.37
N HIS A 312 26.06 3.16 -0.96
CA HIS A 312 25.64 3.42 0.40
C HIS A 312 25.56 2.16 1.27
N GLY A 313 25.89 1.00 0.70
CA GLY A 313 25.89 -0.27 1.41
C GLY A 313 24.52 -0.70 1.92
N ILE A 314 23.43 -0.31 1.22
CA ILE A 314 22.05 -0.65 1.64
C ILE A 314 21.78 -2.11 1.28
N PRO A 315 21.58 -3.00 2.23
CA PRO A 315 21.23 -4.38 1.95
C PRO A 315 19.74 -4.55 1.68
N PHE A 316 19.39 -5.57 0.89
CA PHE A 316 18.01 -5.88 0.48
C PHE A 316 17.62 -7.32 0.79
N SER A 317 16.41 -7.54 1.30
CA SER A 317 15.76 -8.86 1.37
C SER A 317 14.50 -8.87 0.51
N LEU A 318 14.44 -9.79 -0.46
CA LEU A 318 13.35 -9.87 -1.43
C LEU A 318 12.57 -11.17 -1.24
N PHE A 319 11.25 -11.05 -1.14
CA PHE A 319 10.34 -12.20 -1.08
C PHE A 319 9.48 -12.27 -2.33
N SER A 320 9.45 -13.43 -2.98
CA SER A 320 8.48 -13.74 -4.03
C SER A 320 7.51 -14.82 -3.59
N ILE A 321 6.32 -14.85 -4.18
CA ILE A 321 5.28 -15.84 -3.90
C ILE A 321 5.06 -16.65 -5.17
N ASP A 322 5.12 -18.00 -5.09
CA ASP A 322 5.13 -18.88 -6.26
C ASP A 322 3.87 -18.84 -7.10
N THR A 323 2.73 -18.47 -6.51
CA THR A 323 1.44 -18.31 -7.20
C THR A 323 1.04 -16.85 -7.45
N ASP A 324 1.95 -15.90 -7.20
CA ASP A 324 1.70 -14.48 -7.43
C ASP A 324 1.64 -14.17 -8.93
N CYS A 325 0.47 -13.67 -9.37
CA CYS A 325 0.26 -13.19 -10.74
C CYS A 325 0.51 -11.68 -10.84
N CYS A 326 0.53 -10.96 -9.71
CA CYS A 326 0.78 -9.53 -9.67
C CYS A 326 2.28 -9.23 -9.87
N PHE A 327 3.13 -9.84 -9.06
CA PHE A 327 4.59 -9.77 -9.21
C PHE A 327 5.17 -11.17 -9.26
N THR A 328 5.36 -11.66 -10.46
CA THR A 328 5.74 -13.06 -10.67
C THR A 328 7.10 -13.39 -10.05
N PRO A 329 7.29 -14.62 -9.55
CA PRO A 329 8.59 -15.07 -9.03
C PRO A 329 9.74 -14.87 -10.00
N ARG A 330 9.47 -15.03 -11.31
CA ARG A 330 10.47 -14.79 -12.37
C ARG A 330 10.89 -13.32 -12.41
N GLY A 331 9.93 -12.39 -12.29
CA GLY A 331 10.20 -10.95 -12.28
C GLY A 331 11.04 -10.55 -11.06
N ILE A 332 10.65 -11.00 -9.86
CA ILE A 332 11.37 -10.69 -8.62
C ILE A 332 12.75 -11.34 -8.60
N SER A 333 12.89 -12.59 -9.08
CA SER A 333 14.19 -13.24 -9.23
C SER A 333 15.12 -12.52 -10.23
N HIS A 334 14.55 -11.94 -11.30
CA HIS A 334 15.32 -11.09 -12.22
C HIS A 334 15.78 -9.80 -11.53
N PHE A 335 14.90 -9.16 -10.79
CA PHE A 335 15.21 -7.97 -9.98
C PHE A 335 16.34 -8.26 -8.98
N TYR A 336 16.26 -9.35 -8.21
CA TYR A 336 17.29 -9.81 -7.29
C TYR A 336 18.65 -9.96 -7.98
N ARG A 337 18.70 -10.73 -9.07
CA ARG A 337 19.95 -10.97 -9.81
C ARG A 337 20.57 -9.67 -10.31
N ARG A 338 19.74 -8.70 -10.70
CA ARG A 338 20.21 -7.41 -11.17
C ARG A 338 20.76 -6.54 -10.03
N LEU A 339 20.16 -6.58 -8.82
CA LEU A 339 20.74 -5.96 -7.63
C LEU A 339 22.14 -6.51 -7.34
N VAL A 340 22.27 -7.84 -7.26
CA VAL A 340 23.56 -8.51 -6.97
C VAL A 340 24.60 -8.19 -8.04
N LYS A 341 24.23 -8.20 -9.33
CA LYS A 341 25.12 -7.82 -10.44
C LYS A 341 25.67 -6.40 -10.28
N ASN A 342 24.92 -5.49 -9.69
CA ASN A 342 25.33 -4.11 -9.46
C ASN A 342 26.00 -3.89 -8.08
N GLY A 343 26.40 -4.96 -7.40
CA GLY A 343 27.15 -4.90 -6.15
C GLY A 343 26.29 -4.66 -4.90
N VAL A 344 24.97 -4.72 -5.00
CA VAL A 344 24.06 -4.61 -3.85
C VAL A 344 24.06 -5.94 -3.09
N GLN A 345 24.28 -5.88 -1.77
CA GLN A 345 24.06 -7.04 -0.90
C GLN A 345 22.57 -7.36 -0.88
N ALA A 346 22.17 -8.52 -1.34
CA ALA A 346 20.76 -8.89 -1.41
C ALA A 346 20.53 -10.36 -1.08
N GLU A 347 19.39 -10.66 -0.48
CA GLU A 347 18.89 -12.02 -0.24
C GLU A 347 17.57 -12.21 -0.99
N TYR A 348 17.27 -13.46 -1.36
CA TYR A 348 16.05 -13.81 -2.08
C TYR A 348 15.41 -15.04 -1.48
N THR A 349 14.16 -14.90 -1.05
CA THR A 349 13.34 -15.98 -0.50
C THR A 349 12.10 -16.20 -1.37
N LYS A 350 11.88 -17.45 -1.77
CA LYS A 350 10.67 -17.86 -2.46
C LYS A 350 9.68 -18.47 -1.48
N ILE A 351 8.51 -17.87 -1.37
CA ILE A 351 7.40 -18.34 -0.53
C ILE A 351 6.48 -19.26 -1.34
N HIS A 352 6.14 -20.38 -0.75
CA HIS A 352 5.16 -21.34 -1.30
C HIS A 352 3.80 -21.08 -0.65
N SER A 353 2.84 -20.57 -1.44
CA SER A 353 1.49 -20.24 -0.98
C SER A 353 0.46 -20.44 -2.09
N LEU A 354 -0.75 -20.86 -1.73
CA LEU A 354 -1.91 -20.94 -2.63
C LEU A 354 -2.84 -19.74 -2.51
N LYS A 355 -2.36 -18.63 -1.91
CA LYS A 355 -3.15 -17.39 -1.73
C LYS A 355 -2.85 -16.33 -2.79
N GLY A 356 -1.84 -16.55 -3.65
CA GLY A 356 -1.39 -15.56 -4.60
C GLY A 356 -0.69 -14.39 -3.92
N HIS A 357 -0.83 -13.21 -4.52
CA HIS A 357 -0.24 -11.99 -3.99
C HIS A 357 -0.63 -11.68 -2.54
N ASP A 358 -1.89 -11.98 -2.17
CA ASP A 358 -2.42 -11.73 -0.82
C ASP A 358 -1.81 -12.64 0.28
N SER A 359 -0.84 -13.52 -0.03
CA SER A 359 -0.28 -14.44 0.97
C SER A 359 0.36 -13.71 2.15
N PHE A 360 0.99 -12.57 1.93
CA PHE A 360 1.61 -11.79 3.02
C PHE A 360 0.59 -11.23 4.03
N LEU A 361 -0.68 -11.09 3.63
CA LEU A 361 -1.79 -10.72 4.52
C LEU A 361 -2.42 -11.95 5.19
N LEU A 362 -2.54 -13.05 4.45
CA LEU A 362 -3.35 -14.21 4.84
C LEU A 362 -2.53 -15.31 5.54
N GLU A 363 -1.23 -15.40 5.23
CA GLU A 363 -0.29 -16.41 5.75
C GLU A 363 1.04 -15.72 6.14
N PRO A 364 1.00 -14.68 7.01
CA PRO A 364 2.20 -13.90 7.35
C PRO A 364 3.31 -14.74 8.01
N GLU A 365 2.96 -15.85 8.66
CA GLU A 365 3.90 -16.81 9.26
C GLU A 365 4.92 -17.39 8.27
N LEU A 366 4.59 -17.42 6.97
CA LEU A 366 5.51 -17.90 5.95
C LEU A 366 6.73 -16.98 5.74
N TYR A 367 6.63 -15.72 6.17
CA TYR A 367 7.66 -14.70 6.03
C TYR A 367 8.53 -14.53 7.28
N GLU A 368 8.08 -15.05 8.42
CA GLU A 368 8.68 -14.85 9.74
C GLU A 368 10.18 -15.11 9.75
N LYS A 369 10.60 -16.31 9.35
CA LYS A 369 12.01 -16.72 9.39
C LYS A 369 12.91 -15.77 8.59
N GLY A 370 12.48 -15.36 7.41
CA GLY A 370 13.27 -14.48 6.56
C GLY A 370 13.33 -13.05 7.07
N ILE A 371 12.23 -12.52 7.63
CA ILE A 371 12.19 -11.18 8.22
C ILE A 371 13.07 -11.12 9.47
N CYS A 372 12.92 -12.07 10.40
CA CYS A 372 13.71 -12.12 11.63
C CYS A 372 15.22 -12.31 11.37
N ALA A 373 15.58 -13.05 10.33
CA ALA A 373 17.00 -13.25 9.98
C ALA A 373 17.65 -11.99 9.39
N TYR A 374 16.85 -11.07 8.89
CA TYR A 374 17.34 -9.92 8.13
C TYR A 374 17.32 -8.59 8.90
N LEU A 375 16.42 -8.43 9.83
CA LEU A 375 16.38 -7.28 10.72
C LEU A 375 17.46 -7.44 11.81
N PRO A 376 18.27 -6.39 12.07
CA PRO A 376 19.37 -6.46 13.06
C PRO A 376 18.87 -6.66 14.49
#